data_081a85c0cf94801bfd194a51a9cda52c
#
_entry.id   081a85c0cf94801bfd194a51a9cda52c
#
_cell.length_a   1.000
_cell.length_b   1.000
_cell.length_c   1.000
_cell.angle_alpha   90.00
_cell.angle_beta   90.00
_cell.angle_gamma   90.00
#
_symmetry.space_group_name_H-M   'P 1'
#
loop_
_entity.id
_entity.type
_entity.pdbx_description
1 polymer ?
#
loop_
_entity_poly.entity_id
_entity_poly.type
_entity_poly.pdbx_seq_one_letter_code
_entity_poly.pdbx_strand_id
1 'polypeptide(L)'
;MAEKDNIEFAKEQIAALNGRDLDSYLSRIDESYVGESEMGGPVLGREGARQNLETILRAFPDLKLEVEEIVANGNTVVTRLRMLATHKGAYAGIAATNKSIVLEACNIAEVRNGKSVRGRLYADNAKLLQQLGVLSLPRATAAG
;
A
#
# COMPACT_ATOMS: atom_id res chain seq x y z
N MET A 1 9.30 5.00 23.79
CA MET A 1 8.25 5.82 23.25
C MET A 1 7.97 5.44 21.82
N ALA A 2 9.00 5.39 21.06
CA ALA A 2 8.89 5.28 19.62
C ALA A 2 8.04 4.13 19.11
N GLU A 3 8.23 2.92 19.61
CA GLU A 3 7.60 1.73 19.05
C GLU A 3 6.09 1.72 19.20
N LYS A 4 5.59 2.00 20.38
CA LYS A 4 4.15 2.05 20.65
C LYS A 4 3.49 3.17 19.85
N ASP A 5 4.10 4.34 19.84
CA ASP A 5 3.59 5.49 19.08
C ASP A 5 3.63 5.24 17.58
N ASN A 6 4.65 4.54 17.10
CA ASN A 6 4.78 4.21 15.69
C ASN A 6 3.76 3.15 15.26
N ILE A 7 3.40 2.22 16.13
CA ILE A 7 2.30 1.27 15.86
C ILE A 7 0.98 2.02 15.75
N GLU A 8 0.69 2.95 16.68
CA GLU A 8 -0.51 3.77 16.59
C GLU A 8 -0.51 4.67 15.35
N PHE A 9 0.64 5.24 15.00
CA PHE A 9 0.80 6.01 13.77
C PHE A 9 0.38 5.18 12.54
N ALA A 10 0.86 3.94 12.43
CA ALA A 10 0.51 3.06 11.32
C ALA A 10 -0.99 2.79 11.27
N LYS A 11 -1.61 2.50 12.42
CA LYS A 11 -3.06 2.28 12.51
C LYS A 11 -3.86 3.51 12.06
N GLU A 12 -3.44 4.68 12.47
CA GLU A 12 -4.08 5.94 12.11
C GLU A 12 -3.96 6.22 10.62
N GLN A 13 -2.81 5.93 10.02
CA GLN A 13 -2.60 6.09 8.59
C GLN A 13 -3.52 5.15 7.78
N ILE A 14 -3.63 3.90 8.20
CA ILE A 14 -4.53 2.95 7.55
C ILE A 14 -5.99 3.39 7.70
N ALA A 15 -6.39 3.84 8.88
CA ALA A 15 -7.74 4.34 9.12
C ALA A 15 -8.05 5.56 8.24
N ALA A 16 -7.10 6.47 8.08
CA ALA A 16 -7.25 7.64 7.22
C ALA A 16 -7.46 7.24 5.76
N LEU A 17 -6.68 6.28 5.26
CA LEU A 17 -6.84 5.77 3.90
C LEU A 17 -8.19 5.10 3.69
N ASN A 18 -8.60 4.24 4.63
CA ASN A 18 -9.90 3.57 4.55
C ASN A 18 -11.07 4.55 4.60
N GLY A 19 -10.93 5.62 5.37
CA GLY A 19 -11.93 6.68 5.47
C GLY A 19 -11.85 7.72 4.36
N ARG A 20 -10.89 7.60 3.44
CA ARG A 20 -10.62 8.58 2.38
C ARG A 20 -10.29 9.97 2.91
N ASP A 21 -9.75 10.04 4.10
CA ASP A 21 -9.23 11.29 4.68
C ASP A 21 -7.78 11.48 4.22
N LEU A 22 -7.64 11.85 2.95
CA LEU A 22 -6.32 11.99 2.34
C LEU A 22 -5.53 13.16 2.93
N ASP A 23 -6.21 14.22 3.34
CA ASP A 23 -5.53 15.36 3.95
C ASP A 23 -4.86 14.95 5.27
N SER A 24 -5.57 14.19 6.10
CA SER A 24 -5.01 13.67 7.34
C SER A 24 -3.83 12.73 7.08
N TYR A 25 -3.99 11.81 6.13
CA TYR A 25 -2.93 10.89 5.74
C TYR A 25 -1.68 11.65 5.26
N LEU A 26 -1.88 12.59 4.33
CA LEU A 26 -0.78 13.34 3.71
C LEU A 26 -0.09 14.30 4.68
N SER A 27 -0.82 14.82 5.68
CA SER A 27 -0.21 15.68 6.70
C SER A 27 0.89 14.96 7.50
N ARG A 28 0.84 13.62 7.54
CA ARG A 28 1.81 12.78 8.23
C ARG A 28 2.90 12.23 7.30
N ILE A 29 2.91 12.67 6.06
CA ILE A 29 3.99 12.37 5.10
C ILE A 29 4.94 13.55 5.11
N ASP A 30 6.21 13.29 5.36
CA ASP A 30 7.23 14.36 5.34
C ASP A 30 7.45 14.88 3.92
N GLU A 31 7.83 16.13 3.81
CA GLU A 31 8.11 16.73 2.49
C GLU A 31 9.30 16.07 1.81
N SER A 32 10.21 15.48 2.58
CA SER A 32 11.36 14.74 2.07
C SER A 32 11.10 13.27 1.82
N TYR A 33 9.84 12.82 1.93
CA TYR A 33 9.45 11.42 1.83
C TYR A 33 9.94 10.77 0.53
N VAL A 34 10.41 9.52 0.66
CA VAL A 34 10.73 8.67 -0.48
C VAL A 34 9.98 7.36 -0.33
N GLY A 35 9.09 7.07 -1.27
CA GLY A 35 8.35 5.81 -1.32
C GLY A 35 8.77 4.97 -2.51
N GLU A 36 8.69 3.65 -2.36
CA GLU A 36 9.03 2.69 -3.40
C GLU A 36 8.06 1.51 -3.42
N SER A 37 7.85 0.95 -4.59
CA SER A 37 7.13 -0.31 -4.79
C SER A 37 7.59 -0.95 -6.10
N GLU A 38 7.31 -2.26 -6.28
CA GLU A 38 7.78 -2.96 -7.48
C GLU A 38 7.09 -2.50 -8.76
N MET A 39 5.81 -2.15 -8.69
CA MET A 39 5.04 -1.80 -9.89
C MET A 39 4.94 -0.30 -10.13
N GLY A 40 5.46 0.50 -9.24
CA GLY A 40 5.50 1.94 -9.40
C GLY A 40 6.92 2.45 -9.43
N GLY A 41 7.11 3.61 -9.97
CA GLY A 41 8.35 4.34 -9.82
C GLY A 41 8.49 4.91 -8.41
N PRO A 42 9.62 5.53 -8.09
CA PRO A 42 9.79 6.19 -6.80
C PRO A 42 8.77 7.31 -6.62
N VAL A 43 8.24 7.42 -5.40
CA VAL A 43 7.29 8.45 -4.99
C VAL A 43 8.07 9.46 -4.17
N LEU A 44 8.14 10.70 -4.64
CA LEU A 44 8.96 11.73 -4.02
C LEU A 44 8.10 12.80 -3.35
N GLY A 45 8.30 12.96 -2.05
CA GLY A 45 7.67 13.98 -1.25
C GLY A 45 6.19 13.76 -1.02
N ARG A 46 5.59 14.70 -0.30
CA ARG A 46 4.16 14.68 0.00
C ARG A 46 3.32 14.78 -1.27
N GLU A 47 3.73 15.62 -2.20
CA GLU A 47 2.99 15.77 -3.46
C GLU A 47 3.05 14.50 -4.32
N GLY A 48 4.21 13.83 -4.37
CA GLY A 48 4.34 12.54 -5.03
C GLY A 48 3.43 11.48 -4.40
N ALA A 49 3.34 11.48 -3.06
CA ALA A 49 2.44 10.60 -2.34
C ALA A 49 0.98 10.87 -2.69
N ARG A 50 0.58 12.14 -2.80
CA ARG A 50 -0.77 12.53 -3.23
C ARG A 50 -1.09 11.99 -4.62
N GLN A 51 -0.22 12.23 -5.57
CA GLN A 51 -0.41 11.77 -6.95
C GLN A 51 -0.50 10.26 -7.04
N ASN A 52 0.35 9.56 -6.30
CA ASN A 52 0.32 8.09 -6.26
C ASN A 52 -0.99 7.56 -5.71
N LEU A 53 -1.48 8.13 -4.61
CA LEU A 53 -2.77 7.74 -4.02
C LEU A 53 -3.93 8.03 -4.95
N GLU A 54 -3.94 9.17 -5.61
CA GLU A 54 -4.98 9.51 -6.56
C GLU A 54 -5.02 8.52 -7.73
N THR A 55 -3.86 8.09 -8.22
CA THR A 55 -3.75 7.08 -9.26
C THR A 55 -4.31 5.75 -8.80
N ILE A 56 -3.92 5.30 -7.60
CA ILE A 56 -4.39 4.04 -7.03
C ILE A 56 -5.91 4.07 -6.81
N LEU A 57 -6.43 5.13 -6.22
CA LEU A 57 -7.85 5.25 -5.92
C LEU A 57 -8.72 5.45 -7.16
N ARG A 58 -8.15 5.93 -8.25
CA ARG A 58 -8.82 5.98 -9.55
C ARG A 58 -8.97 4.58 -10.13
N ALA A 59 -7.93 3.77 -10.01
CA ALA A 59 -7.94 2.38 -10.47
C ALA A 59 -8.77 1.47 -9.57
N PHE A 60 -8.74 1.70 -8.26
CA PHE A 60 -9.36 0.88 -7.23
C PHE A 60 -10.15 1.75 -6.25
N PRO A 61 -11.30 2.31 -6.68
CA PRO A 61 -12.03 3.30 -5.86
C PRO A 61 -12.56 2.74 -4.55
N ASP A 62 -12.80 1.44 -4.46
CA ASP A 62 -13.30 0.76 -3.27
C ASP A 62 -12.18 0.12 -2.43
N LEU A 63 -10.92 0.50 -2.65
CA LEU A 63 -9.79 -0.06 -1.92
C LEU A 63 -10.03 -0.02 -0.42
N LYS A 64 -9.87 -1.19 0.21
CA LYS A 64 -9.91 -1.36 1.65
C LYS A 64 -8.66 -2.08 2.11
N LEU A 65 -8.04 -1.55 3.15
CA LEU A 65 -6.86 -2.14 3.78
C LEU A 65 -7.26 -2.79 5.10
N GLU A 66 -6.94 -4.07 5.24
CA GLU A 66 -7.14 -4.80 6.49
C GLU A 66 -5.79 -5.11 7.11
N VAL A 67 -5.55 -4.61 8.31
CA VAL A 67 -4.30 -4.85 9.02
C VAL A 67 -4.33 -6.25 9.63
N GLU A 68 -3.30 -7.03 9.35
CA GLU A 68 -3.13 -8.34 9.96
C GLU A 68 -2.12 -8.30 11.10
N GLU A 69 -1.06 -7.51 10.95
CA GLU A 69 0.00 -7.43 11.96
C GLU A 69 0.77 -6.13 11.79
N ILE A 70 1.12 -5.50 12.91
CA ILE A 70 2.03 -4.36 12.92
C ILE A 70 3.12 -4.63 13.94
N VAL A 71 4.37 -4.48 13.52
CA VAL A 71 5.51 -4.56 14.42
C VAL A 71 6.38 -3.32 14.23
N ALA A 72 7.03 -2.90 15.30
CA ALA A 72 7.92 -1.75 15.26
C ALA A 72 9.23 -2.07 15.93
N ASN A 73 10.31 -1.53 15.39
CA ASN A 73 11.63 -1.59 15.99
C ASN A 73 12.29 -0.23 15.76
N GLY A 74 12.45 0.53 16.84
CA GLY A 74 12.92 1.91 16.72
C GLY A 74 11.99 2.73 15.87
N ASN A 75 12.53 3.39 14.86
CA ASN A 75 11.79 4.21 13.92
C ASN A 75 11.19 3.42 12.75
N THR A 76 11.43 2.13 12.69
CA THR A 76 10.93 1.27 11.61
C THR A 76 9.63 0.61 12.02
N VAL A 77 8.60 0.73 11.16
CA VAL A 77 7.30 0.11 11.38
C VAL A 77 6.99 -0.78 10.19
N VAL A 78 6.65 -2.03 10.48
CA VAL A 78 6.28 -3.01 9.46
C VAL A 78 4.79 -3.32 9.63
N THR A 79 4.03 -3.14 8.58
CA THR A 79 2.59 -3.44 8.56
C THR A 79 2.32 -4.53 7.54
N ARG A 80 1.85 -5.67 8.00
CA ARG A 80 1.34 -6.73 7.13
C ARG A 80 -0.16 -6.53 6.96
N LEU A 81 -0.61 -6.47 5.72
CA LEU A 81 -2.00 -6.14 5.43
C LEU A 81 -2.54 -6.89 4.21
N ARG A 82 -3.86 -6.92 4.12
CA ARG A 82 -4.58 -7.38 2.94
C ARG A 82 -5.22 -6.17 2.27
N MET A 83 -5.12 -6.15 0.96
CA MET A 83 -5.75 -5.13 0.12
C MET A 83 -6.91 -5.76 -0.62
N LEU A 84 -8.10 -5.23 -0.43
CA LEU A 84 -9.31 -5.69 -1.11
C LEU A 84 -9.81 -4.56 -2.00
N ALA A 85 -10.07 -4.86 -3.27
CA ALA A 85 -10.49 -3.82 -4.20
C ALA A 85 -11.14 -4.43 -5.45
N THR A 86 -11.77 -3.56 -6.24
CA THR A 86 -12.29 -3.89 -7.56
C THR A 86 -11.57 -3.03 -8.59
N HIS A 87 -11.05 -3.64 -9.65
CA HIS A 87 -10.30 -2.97 -10.69
C HIS A 87 -11.24 -2.24 -11.64
N LYS A 88 -11.53 -0.98 -11.35
CA LYS A 88 -12.51 -0.16 -12.09
C LYS A 88 -11.90 0.92 -12.97
N GLY A 89 -10.60 1.14 -12.88
CA GLY A 89 -9.89 2.11 -13.71
C GLY A 89 -8.57 1.53 -14.19
N ALA A 90 -7.97 2.15 -15.20
CA ALA A 90 -6.70 1.68 -15.75
C ALA A 90 -5.60 1.70 -14.68
N TYR A 91 -4.80 0.64 -14.64
CA TYR A 91 -3.68 0.53 -13.72
C TYR A 91 -2.50 -0.15 -14.41
N ALA A 92 -1.32 0.46 -14.33
CA ALA A 92 -0.08 -0.07 -14.93
C ALA A 92 -0.25 -0.47 -16.40
N GLY A 93 -0.99 0.32 -17.16
CA GLY A 93 -1.27 0.03 -18.57
C GLY A 93 -2.35 -1.01 -18.82
N ILE A 94 -2.99 -1.53 -17.77
CA ILE A 94 -4.06 -2.52 -17.88
C ILE A 94 -5.40 -1.81 -17.78
N ALA A 95 -6.22 -1.94 -18.83
CA ALA A 95 -7.58 -1.36 -18.82
C ALA A 95 -8.43 -2.03 -17.73
N ALA A 96 -9.44 -1.30 -17.23
CA ALA A 96 -10.34 -1.78 -16.19
C ALA A 96 -10.93 -3.15 -16.54
N THR A 97 -10.78 -4.10 -15.63
CA THR A 97 -11.30 -5.47 -15.81
C THR A 97 -12.60 -5.73 -15.05
N ASN A 98 -12.96 -4.84 -14.11
CA ASN A 98 -14.07 -4.99 -13.17
C ASN A 98 -13.95 -6.23 -12.27
N LYS A 99 -12.76 -6.78 -12.16
CA LYS A 99 -12.49 -7.95 -11.30
C LYS A 99 -12.17 -7.51 -9.89
N SER A 100 -12.64 -8.30 -8.92
CA SER A 100 -12.27 -8.15 -7.52
C SER A 100 -10.91 -8.76 -7.29
N ILE A 101 -10.09 -8.08 -6.48
CA ILE A 101 -8.76 -8.56 -6.11
C ILE A 101 -8.61 -8.60 -4.61
N VAL A 102 -7.82 -9.56 -4.14
CA VAL A 102 -7.37 -9.67 -2.76
C VAL A 102 -5.87 -9.87 -2.81
N LEU A 103 -5.11 -8.92 -2.26
CA LEU A 103 -3.65 -9.00 -2.24
C LEU A 103 -3.14 -8.99 -0.83
N GLU A 104 -2.11 -9.78 -0.59
CA GLU A 104 -1.29 -9.64 0.61
C GLU A 104 -0.15 -8.70 0.32
N ALA A 105 0.15 -7.84 1.28
CA ALA A 105 1.20 -6.85 1.16
C ALA A 105 1.87 -6.60 2.50
N CYS A 106 3.09 -6.10 2.43
CA CYS A 106 3.87 -5.69 3.59
C CYS A 106 4.46 -4.33 3.31
N ASN A 107 4.19 -3.37 4.18
CA ASN A 107 4.76 -2.04 4.07
C ASN A 107 5.80 -1.84 5.17
N ILE A 108 6.96 -1.36 4.81
CA ILE A 108 8.02 -1.02 5.74
C ILE A 108 8.19 0.50 5.70
N ALA A 109 7.91 1.16 6.82
CA ALA A 109 7.98 2.61 6.91
C ALA A 109 9.03 3.03 7.95
N GLU A 110 9.66 4.16 7.69
CA GLU A 110 10.49 4.84 8.67
C GLU A 110 9.75 6.10 9.12
N VAL A 111 9.55 6.24 10.42
CA VAL A 111 8.80 7.35 11.02
C VAL A 111 9.74 8.16 11.89
N ARG A 112 9.80 9.47 11.65
CA ARG A 112 10.60 10.41 12.43
C ARG A 112 9.76 11.63 12.75
N ASN A 113 9.78 12.05 14.01
CA ASN A 113 9.05 13.23 14.47
C ASN A 113 7.56 13.21 14.07
N GLY A 114 6.93 12.04 14.16
CA GLY A 114 5.51 11.89 13.84
C GLY A 114 5.18 11.92 12.36
N LYS A 115 6.17 11.78 11.49
CA LYS A 115 5.98 11.78 10.04
C LYS A 115 6.70 10.63 9.38
N SER A 116 6.11 10.08 8.33
CA SER A 116 6.74 9.07 7.51
C SER A 116 7.77 9.73 6.59
N VAL A 117 9.02 9.29 6.66
CA VAL A 117 10.12 9.80 5.83
C VAL A 117 10.52 8.80 4.74
N ARG A 118 10.17 7.53 4.92
CA ARG A 118 10.40 6.47 3.95
C ARG A 118 9.28 5.45 4.01
N GLY A 119 8.97 4.86 2.87
CA GLY A 119 8.06 3.73 2.79
C GLY A 119 8.44 2.82 1.64
N ARG A 120 8.36 1.51 1.87
CA ARG A 120 8.50 0.53 0.82
C ARG A 120 7.39 -0.50 0.93
N LEU A 121 6.62 -0.61 -0.13
CA LEU A 121 5.53 -1.58 -0.21
C LEU A 121 6.01 -2.79 -1.01
N TYR A 122 5.90 -3.96 -0.37
CA TYR A 122 6.04 -5.25 -1.04
C TYR A 122 4.65 -5.85 -1.15
N ALA A 123 4.22 -6.11 -2.36
CA ALA A 123 2.92 -6.72 -2.62
C ALA A 123 3.09 -7.93 -3.52
N ASP A 124 2.16 -8.86 -3.44
CA ASP A 124 2.15 -10.03 -4.31
C ASP A 124 1.63 -9.63 -5.70
N ASN A 125 2.47 -8.97 -6.46
CA ASN A 125 2.10 -8.43 -7.77
C ASN A 125 1.83 -9.52 -8.81
N ALA A 126 2.49 -10.67 -8.70
CA ALA A 126 2.18 -11.81 -9.57
C ALA A 126 0.74 -12.27 -9.36
N LYS A 127 0.30 -12.33 -8.11
CA LYS A 127 -1.07 -12.68 -7.78
C LYS A 127 -2.07 -11.62 -8.27
N LEU A 128 -1.71 -10.36 -8.18
CA LEU A 128 -2.52 -9.27 -8.74
C LEU A 128 -2.73 -9.49 -10.24
N LEU A 129 -1.66 -9.68 -10.98
CA LEU A 129 -1.73 -9.87 -12.43
C LEU A 129 -2.49 -11.13 -12.80
N GLN A 130 -2.37 -12.20 -12.01
CA GLN A 130 -3.14 -13.42 -12.19
C GLN A 130 -4.64 -13.15 -11.99
N GLN A 131 -5.00 -12.46 -10.92
CA GLN A 131 -6.40 -12.13 -10.62
C GLN A 131 -7.01 -11.22 -11.68
N LEU A 132 -6.22 -10.33 -12.27
CA LEU A 132 -6.66 -9.48 -13.38
C LEU A 132 -6.73 -10.22 -14.71
N GLY A 133 -6.22 -11.44 -14.78
CA GLY A 133 -6.29 -12.26 -15.98
C GLY A 133 -5.21 -11.98 -17.03
N VAL A 134 -4.15 -11.24 -16.64
CA VAL A 134 -3.06 -10.90 -17.57
C VAL A 134 -1.80 -11.74 -17.38
N LEU A 135 -1.79 -12.64 -16.38
CA LEU A 135 -0.68 -13.53 -16.09
C LEU A 135 -1.21 -14.89 -15.64
N SER A 136 -0.59 -15.96 -16.17
CA SER A 136 -0.85 -17.33 -15.68
C SER A 136 0.35 -17.77 -14.85
N LEU A 137 0.08 -18.27 -13.64
CA LEU A 137 1.12 -18.79 -12.77
C LEU A 137 1.10 -20.32 -12.82
N PRO A 138 2.30 -20.96 -12.77
CA PRO A 138 2.36 -22.42 -12.64
C PRO A 138 1.63 -22.87 -11.37
N ARG A 139 0.94 -23.98 -11.46
CA ARG A 139 0.36 -24.62 -10.27
C ARG A 139 1.40 -25.50 -9.61
N ALA A 140 1.49 -25.41 -8.28
CA ALA A 140 2.20 -26.41 -7.52
C ALA A 140 1.45 -27.73 -7.66
N THR A 141 2.15 -28.81 -8.00
CA THR A 141 1.55 -30.15 -8.07
C THR A 141 1.64 -30.82 -6.71
N ALA A 142 0.56 -31.53 -6.32
CA ALA A 142 0.52 -32.26 -5.06
C ALA A 142 1.47 -33.45 -5.03
N ALA A 143 1.83 -33.98 -6.20
CA ALA A 143 2.79 -35.06 -6.32
C ALA A 143 4.19 -34.48 -6.41
N GLY A 144 4.76 -34.18 -5.29
CA GLY A 144 6.10 -33.62 -5.21
C GLY A 144 7.17 -34.50 -5.82
#